data_4a8f4d91742a6a5cfae2d42527126584
#
_entry.id   4a8f4d91742a6a5cfae2d42527126584
#
_cell.length_a   1.000
_cell.length_b   1.000
_cell.length_c   1.000
_cell.angle_alpha   90.00
_cell.angle_beta   90.00
_cell.angle_gamma   90.00
#
_symmetry.space_group_name_H-M   'P 1'
#
loop_
_entity.id
_entity.type
_entity.pdbx_description
1 polymer ?
#
loop_
_entity_poly.entity_id
_entity_poly.type
_entity_poly.pdbx_seq_one_letter_code
_entity_poly.pdbx_strand_id
1 'polypeptide(L)'
;LAVLGALLGGAALTLAVEHAFVRIDREAGPARHTELRHNLQLPNADRWLLPAGPVVALAGVALAMVVLPLGPGLIGRDLGIGLFYVIVVVDFVVLGLALAGWGANTPEGVEACYRIVAQLVAYVVPLGLAYVGVIMMARSLSTVAVVDAQRGLWFVVLQPLGFLLYVVTGLMQSYRAPFLEPFAASLGGGVLGVAGGWSALVWRVALAGVLLVVAAVGAVLYLGGPSGPWLPGWAWMLAKTYGLMALMLGLGRLVRPLSTAETLALSWKILIPLGLVNVLLVGGLILLGVGPGA
;
A
#
# COMPACT_ATOMS: atom_id res chain seq x y z
N LEU A 1 -6.12 21.50 4.25
CA LEU A 1 -7.40 21.31 3.55
C LEU A 1 -7.21 20.58 2.21
N ALA A 2 -6.25 20.96 1.37
CA ALA A 2 -5.99 20.31 0.06
C ALA A 2 -5.62 18.83 0.21
N VAL A 3 -4.76 18.48 1.17
CA VAL A 3 -4.36 17.07 1.45
C VAL A 3 -5.55 16.24 1.92
N LEU A 4 -6.39 16.80 2.80
CA LEU A 4 -7.63 16.14 3.27
C LEU A 4 -8.63 15.95 2.11
N GLY A 5 -8.80 16.95 1.27
CA GLY A 5 -9.65 16.86 0.07
C GLY A 5 -9.13 15.80 -0.91
N ALA A 6 -7.82 15.76 -1.17
CA ALA A 6 -7.20 14.74 -2.02
C ALA A 6 -7.34 13.33 -1.43
N LEU A 7 -7.22 13.18 -0.10
CA LEU A 7 -7.39 11.92 0.59
C LEU A 7 -8.84 11.43 0.52
N LEU A 8 -9.81 12.28 0.87
CA LEU A 8 -11.22 11.89 0.86
C LEU A 8 -11.74 11.65 -0.56
N GLY A 9 -11.42 12.52 -1.50
CA GLY A 9 -11.77 12.36 -2.91
C GLY A 9 -11.08 11.13 -3.53
N GLY A 10 -9.79 10.94 -3.24
CA GLY A 10 -9.02 9.79 -3.66
C GLY A 10 -9.56 8.48 -3.08
N ALA A 11 -9.85 8.44 -1.77
CA ALA A 11 -10.44 7.27 -1.13
C ALA A 11 -11.83 6.94 -1.68
N ALA A 12 -12.68 7.94 -1.93
CA ALA A 12 -13.99 7.74 -2.54
C ALA A 12 -13.88 7.15 -3.95
N LEU A 13 -12.97 7.68 -4.77
CA LEU A 13 -12.71 7.16 -6.11
C LEU A 13 -12.10 5.75 -6.06
N THR A 14 -11.19 5.48 -5.11
CA THR A 14 -10.64 4.14 -4.89
C THR A 14 -11.73 3.14 -4.54
N LEU A 15 -12.64 3.49 -3.64
CA LEU A 15 -13.79 2.66 -3.29
C LEU A 15 -14.71 2.43 -4.51
N ALA A 16 -14.89 3.44 -5.36
CA ALA A 16 -15.66 3.30 -6.59
C ALA A 16 -14.96 2.34 -7.58
N VAL A 17 -13.65 2.44 -7.74
CA VAL A 17 -12.84 1.52 -8.56
C VAL A 17 -12.92 0.10 -7.99
N GLU A 18 -12.73 -0.09 -6.69
CA GLU A 18 -12.87 -1.39 -6.04
C GLU A 18 -14.29 -1.97 -6.23
N HIS A 19 -15.33 -1.14 -6.10
CA HIS A 19 -16.72 -1.54 -6.35
C HIS A 19 -16.98 -1.97 -7.81
N ALA A 20 -16.41 -1.24 -8.76
CA ALA A 20 -16.49 -1.62 -10.18
C ALA A 20 -15.82 -2.98 -10.41
N PHE A 21 -14.66 -3.18 -9.81
CA PHE A 21 -13.96 -4.46 -9.86
C PHE A 21 -14.73 -5.58 -9.14
N VAL A 22 -15.34 -5.36 -7.98
CA VAL A 22 -16.17 -6.34 -7.27
C VAL A 22 -17.46 -6.69 -8.04
N ARG A 23 -18.05 -5.76 -8.78
CA ARG A 23 -19.21 -6.03 -9.63
C ARG A 23 -18.91 -6.99 -10.78
N ILE A 24 -17.68 -6.96 -11.29
CA ILE A 24 -17.20 -7.90 -12.32
C ILE A 24 -17.06 -9.31 -11.73
N ASP A 25 -16.81 -9.44 -10.41
CA ASP A 25 -16.61 -10.71 -9.70
C ASP A 25 -17.90 -11.34 -9.11
N ARG A 26 -19.07 -10.87 -9.46
CA ARG A 26 -20.32 -11.43 -8.91
C ARG A 26 -20.54 -12.92 -9.19
N GLU A 27 -19.71 -13.54 -10.04
CA GLU A 27 -19.71 -14.99 -10.30
C GLU A 27 -18.74 -15.81 -9.43
N ALA A 28 -17.83 -15.19 -8.70
CA ALA A 28 -16.86 -15.87 -7.84
C ALA A 28 -17.13 -15.56 -6.35
N GLY A 29 -17.98 -16.38 -5.74
CA GLY A 29 -18.17 -16.63 -4.31
C GLY A 29 -18.10 -15.50 -3.28
N PRO A 30 -18.77 -15.60 -2.16
CA PRO A 30 -19.13 -14.48 -1.31
C PRO A 30 -18.01 -14.07 -0.35
N ALA A 31 -17.13 -13.17 -0.76
CA ALA A 31 -16.67 -12.17 0.18
C ALA A 31 -17.81 -11.15 0.33
N ARG A 32 -18.97 -11.63 0.78
CA ARG A 32 -20.10 -10.78 1.13
C ARG A 32 -19.61 -9.78 2.16
N HIS A 33 -19.62 -8.52 1.71
CA HIS A 33 -19.82 -7.36 2.53
C HIS A 33 -20.16 -7.75 3.97
N THR A 34 -19.27 -7.45 4.87
CA THR A 34 -19.63 -7.30 6.26
C THR A 34 -20.71 -6.24 6.24
N GLU A 35 -21.98 -6.66 6.13
CA GLU A 35 -23.09 -5.79 6.43
C GLU A 35 -22.70 -5.06 7.69
N LEU A 36 -22.99 -3.78 7.74
CA LEU A 36 -22.84 -2.95 8.92
C LEU A 36 -23.61 -3.64 10.06
N ARG A 37 -23.06 -4.73 10.57
CA ARG A 37 -23.64 -5.42 11.71
C ARG A 37 -23.62 -4.42 12.84
N HIS A 38 -24.81 -4.09 13.28
CA HIS A 38 -25.06 -3.39 14.54
C HIS A 38 -24.01 -3.78 15.55
N ASN A 39 -23.40 -2.74 16.18
CA ASN A 39 -22.52 -2.83 17.32
C ASN A 39 -22.54 -4.22 17.96
N LEU A 40 -21.62 -5.09 17.58
CA LEU A 40 -21.27 -6.19 18.45
C LEU A 40 -20.81 -5.53 19.74
N GLN A 41 -21.69 -5.47 20.72
CA GLN A 41 -21.31 -5.07 22.07
C GLN A 41 -20.35 -6.15 22.55
N LEU A 42 -19.06 -5.89 22.37
CA LEU A 42 -18.01 -6.73 22.93
C LEU A 42 -17.88 -6.33 24.39
N PRO A 43 -18.44 -7.09 25.32
CA PRO A 43 -18.52 -6.66 26.74
C PRO A 43 -17.14 -6.48 27.39
N ASN A 44 -16.11 -7.11 26.81
CA ASN A 44 -14.76 -7.10 27.33
C ASN A 44 -13.77 -6.30 26.44
N ALA A 45 -14.23 -5.58 25.41
CA ALA A 45 -13.36 -4.80 24.55
C ALA A 45 -12.71 -3.64 25.32
N ASP A 46 -11.45 -3.38 24.99
CA ASP A 46 -10.74 -2.22 25.54
C ASP A 46 -11.32 -0.92 24.98
N ARG A 47 -11.68 -0.03 25.88
CA ARG A 47 -12.33 1.24 25.59
C ARG A 47 -11.47 2.19 24.76
N TRP A 48 -10.13 2.09 24.87
CA TRP A 48 -9.20 3.01 24.26
C TRP A 48 -8.51 2.41 23.03
N LEU A 49 -8.06 1.17 23.11
CA LEU A 49 -7.30 0.51 22.07
C LEU A 49 -8.16 0.23 20.82
N LEU A 50 -9.38 -0.25 21.02
CA LEU A 50 -10.26 -0.58 19.90
C LEU A 50 -10.60 0.64 19.02
N PRO A 51 -11.04 1.79 19.56
CA PRO A 51 -11.31 2.98 18.76
C PRO A 51 -10.06 3.73 18.29
N ALA A 52 -8.92 3.58 18.97
CA ALA A 52 -7.66 4.20 18.54
C ALA A 52 -7.14 3.59 17.22
N GLY A 53 -7.36 2.30 16.98
CA GLY A 53 -6.88 1.59 15.81
C GLY A 53 -7.20 2.29 14.48
N PRO A 54 -8.47 2.51 14.13
CA PRO A 54 -8.83 3.16 12.86
C PRO A 54 -8.33 4.60 12.75
N VAL A 55 -8.23 5.32 13.87
CA VAL A 55 -7.70 6.70 13.88
C VAL A 55 -6.21 6.72 13.56
N VAL A 56 -5.42 5.82 14.18
CA VAL A 56 -3.98 5.69 13.90
C VAL A 56 -3.74 5.28 12.45
N ALA A 57 -4.52 4.32 11.94
CA ALA A 57 -4.43 3.89 10.55
C ALA A 57 -4.71 5.05 9.57
N LEU A 58 -5.78 5.81 9.80
CA LEU A 58 -6.13 6.95 8.95
C LEU A 58 -5.09 8.07 9.05
N ALA A 59 -4.54 8.32 10.23
CA ALA A 59 -3.48 9.29 10.42
C ALA A 59 -2.22 8.92 9.61
N GLY A 60 -1.82 7.64 9.59
CA GLY A 60 -0.70 7.17 8.79
C GLY A 60 -0.89 7.45 7.30
N VAL A 61 -2.06 7.14 6.76
CA VAL A 61 -2.41 7.42 5.36
C VAL A 61 -2.37 8.92 5.06
N ALA A 62 -2.96 9.74 5.94
CA ALA A 62 -2.98 11.19 5.76
C ALA A 62 -1.55 11.78 5.77
N LEU A 63 -0.69 11.32 6.68
CA LEU A 63 0.70 11.72 6.77
C LEU A 63 1.50 11.32 5.52
N ALA A 64 1.27 10.12 4.97
CA ALA A 64 1.95 9.68 3.76
C ALA A 64 1.63 10.56 2.55
N MET A 65 0.38 11.03 2.43
CA MET A 65 -0.03 11.92 1.32
C MET A 65 0.68 13.28 1.32
N VAL A 66 1.22 13.74 2.46
CA VAL A 66 1.87 15.06 2.58
C VAL A 66 3.13 15.16 1.73
N VAL A 67 3.87 14.06 1.56
CA VAL A 67 5.18 14.04 0.87
C VAL A 67 5.07 13.59 -0.58
N LEU A 68 3.88 13.24 -1.06
CA LEU A 68 3.69 12.79 -2.43
C LEU A 68 3.55 13.99 -3.39
N PRO A 69 4.35 14.06 -4.46
CA PRO A 69 4.21 15.08 -5.49
C PRO A 69 3.00 14.74 -6.38
N LEU A 70 1.85 15.33 -6.06
CA LEU A 70 0.60 15.12 -6.82
C LEU A 70 0.57 15.89 -8.14
N GLY A 71 1.46 16.88 -8.31
CA GLY A 71 1.59 17.69 -9.51
C GLY A 71 2.65 18.78 -9.35
N PRO A 72 2.97 19.54 -10.40
CA PRO A 72 3.86 20.68 -10.31
C PRO A 72 3.36 21.69 -9.28
N GLY A 73 4.11 21.90 -8.18
CA GLY A 73 3.71 22.76 -7.08
C GLY A 73 2.62 22.18 -6.16
N LEU A 74 2.10 20.98 -6.43
CA LEU A 74 1.12 20.29 -5.61
C LEU A 74 1.81 19.20 -4.75
N ILE A 75 2.65 19.65 -3.86
CA ILE A 75 3.27 18.81 -2.81
C ILE A 75 3.03 19.48 -1.46
N GLY A 76 2.68 18.69 -0.45
CA GLY A 76 2.50 19.24 0.90
C GLY A 76 3.82 19.75 1.47
N ARG A 77 4.86 18.92 1.43
CA ARG A 77 6.23 19.28 1.81
C ARG A 77 7.22 18.31 1.16
N ASP A 78 8.26 18.85 0.53
CA ASP A 78 9.40 18.06 0.12
C ASP A 78 10.30 17.80 1.35
N LEU A 79 10.54 16.52 1.63
CA LEU A 79 11.44 16.07 2.68
C LEU A 79 12.64 15.39 2.02
N GLY A 80 13.85 15.77 2.43
CA GLY A 80 15.08 15.12 1.96
C GLY A 80 15.14 13.61 2.21
N ILE A 81 14.30 13.10 3.13
CA ILE A 81 14.14 11.68 3.47
C ILE A 81 12.70 11.18 3.17
N GLY A 82 12.04 11.79 2.19
CA GLY A 82 10.61 11.58 1.91
C GLY A 82 10.22 10.12 1.68
N LEU A 83 11.06 9.35 0.97
CA LEU A 83 10.81 7.93 0.73
C LEU A 83 10.85 7.10 2.02
N PHE A 84 11.84 7.35 2.89
CA PHE A 84 11.91 6.66 4.17
C PHE A 84 10.73 7.03 5.08
N TYR A 85 10.36 8.31 5.09
CA TYR A 85 9.20 8.80 5.83
C TYR A 85 7.91 8.06 5.40
N VAL A 86 7.66 7.93 4.08
CA VAL A 86 6.45 7.25 3.57
C VAL A 86 6.38 5.79 4.03
N ILE A 87 7.49 5.04 3.95
CA ILE A 87 7.53 3.65 4.41
C ILE A 87 7.06 3.56 5.87
N VAL A 88 7.61 4.41 6.73
CA VAL A 88 7.30 4.38 8.17
C VAL A 88 5.86 4.77 8.47
N VAL A 89 5.35 5.84 7.85
CA VAL A 89 4.00 6.33 8.19
C VAL A 89 2.89 5.49 7.59
N VAL A 90 3.09 4.83 6.45
CA VAL A 90 2.11 3.89 5.89
C VAL A 90 1.91 2.69 6.83
N ASP A 91 2.97 2.23 7.49
CA ASP A 91 2.90 1.11 8.43
C ASP A 91 2.17 1.44 9.75
N PHE A 92 1.78 2.70 9.98
CA PHE A 92 0.81 3.05 11.04
C PHE A 92 -0.53 2.33 10.86
N VAL A 93 -0.85 1.88 9.65
CA VAL A 93 -2.02 1.03 9.40
C VAL A 93 -1.86 -0.33 10.08
N VAL A 94 -0.67 -0.93 10.03
CA VAL A 94 -0.36 -2.17 10.75
C VAL A 94 -0.50 -1.96 12.26
N LEU A 95 0.04 -0.86 12.77
CA LEU A 95 -0.08 -0.50 14.18
C LEU A 95 -1.56 -0.32 14.57
N GLY A 96 -2.33 0.39 13.76
CA GLY A 96 -3.76 0.58 13.98
C GLY A 96 -4.54 -0.73 14.01
N LEU A 97 -4.27 -1.63 13.05
CA LEU A 97 -4.88 -2.95 12.99
C LEU A 97 -4.50 -3.81 14.20
N ALA A 98 -3.23 -3.76 14.63
CA ALA A 98 -2.77 -4.48 15.81
C ALA A 98 -3.45 -3.97 17.08
N LEU A 99 -3.54 -2.64 17.27
CA LEU A 99 -4.24 -2.03 18.41
C LEU A 99 -5.72 -2.43 18.45
N ALA A 100 -6.41 -2.41 17.31
CA ALA A 100 -7.81 -2.78 17.26
C ALA A 100 -8.03 -4.29 17.47
N GLY A 101 -7.17 -5.13 16.89
CA GLY A 101 -7.24 -6.59 17.09
C GLY A 101 -7.01 -6.99 18.54
N TRP A 102 -6.04 -6.36 19.18
CA TRP A 102 -5.76 -6.58 20.61
C TRP A 102 -6.87 -5.99 21.48
N GLY A 103 -7.30 -4.76 21.15
CA GLY A 103 -8.35 -4.07 21.89
C GLY A 103 -9.74 -4.72 21.79
N ALA A 104 -9.97 -5.56 20.78
CA ALA A 104 -11.19 -6.35 20.66
C ALA A 104 -11.34 -7.40 21.76
N ASN A 105 -10.22 -7.83 22.35
CA ASN A 105 -10.15 -8.83 23.42
C ASN A 105 -10.93 -10.12 23.10
N THR A 106 -10.84 -10.54 21.84
CA THR A 106 -11.44 -11.79 21.32
C THR A 106 -10.34 -12.68 20.73
N PRO A 107 -10.47 -14.02 20.80
CA PRO A 107 -9.49 -14.94 20.20
C PRO A 107 -9.24 -14.66 18.71
N GLU A 108 -10.29 -14.38 17.95
CA GLU A 108 -10.24 -14.08 16.51
C GLU A 108 -9.51 -12.76 16.24
N GLY A 109 -9.73 -11.73 17.06
CA GLY A 109 -9.07 -10.44 16.98
C GLY A 109 -7.57 -10.55 17.25
N VAL A 110 -7.19 -11.30 18.27
CA VAL A 110 -5.78 -11.56 18.62
C VAL A 110 -5.08 -12.40 17.54
N GLU A 111 -5.74 -13.46 17.04
CA GLU A 111 -5.18 -14.27 15.95
C GLU A 111 -5.00 -13.42 14.68
N ALA A 112 -5.97 -12.58 14.32
CA ALA A 112 -5.84 -11.66 13.19
C ALA A 112 -4.65 -10.69 13.39
N CYS A 113 -4.43 -10.18 14.61
CA CYS A 113 -3.28 -9.35 14.94
C CYS A 113 -1.95 -10.07 14.64
N TYR A 114 -1.78 -11.32 15.07
CA TYR A 114 -0.57 -12.11 14.76
C TYR A 114 -0.38 -12.31 13.26
N ARG A 115 -1.44 -12.56 12.50
CA ARG A 115 -1.37 -12.70 11.04
C ARG A 115 -1.00 -11.38 10.35
N ILE A 116 -1.49 -10.24 10.85
CA ILE A 116 -1.14 -8.90 10.36
C ILE A 116 0.36 -8.63 10.59
N VAL A 117 0.88 -8.91 11.78
CA VAL A 117 2.30 -8.74 12.10
C VAL A 117 3.17 -9.69 11.27
N ALA A 118 2.74 -10.94 11.09
CA ALA A 118 3.45 -11.90 10.22
C ALA A 118 3.50 -11.40 8.77
N GLN A 119 2.42 -10.81 8.27
CA GLN A 119 2.39 -10.22 6.92
C GLN A 119 3.29 -8.99 6.82
N LEU A 120 3.38 -8.14 7.85
CA LEU A 120 4.36 -7.04 7.92
C LEU A 120 5.78 -7.58 7.73
N VAL A 121 6.16 -8.60 8.50
CA VAL A 121 7.50 -9.23 8.40
C VAL A 121 7.74 -9.81 7.00
N ALA A 122 6.68 -10.31 6.35
CA ALA A 122 6.78 -10.83 4.99
C ALA A 122 7.09 -9.75 3.95
N TYR A 123 6.48 -8.57 4.01
CA TYR A 123 6.65 -7.58 2.94
C TYR A 123 7.72 -6.53 3.22
N VAL A 124 8.04 -6.22 4.48
CA VAL A 124 8.90 -5.06 4.80
C VAL A 124 10.30 -5.15 4.20
N VAL A 125 10.89 -6.35 4.22
CA VAL A 125 12.26 -6.57 3.70
C VAL A 125 12.30 -6.49 2.16
N PRO A 126 11.50 -7.28 1.40
CA PRO A 126 11.55 -7.19 -0.06
C PRO A 126 11.04 -5.84 -0.59
N LEU A 127 10.09 -5.19 0.09
CA LEU A 127 9.67 -3.83 -0.21
C LEU A 127 10.85 -2.86 -0.05
N GLY A 128 11.57 -2.94 1.05
CA GLY A 128 12.78 -2.13 1.28
C GLY A 128 13.83 -2.33 0.19
N LEU A 129 14.06 -3.55 -0.27
CA LEU A 129 14.98 -3.84 -1.38
C LEU A 129 14.52 -3.22 -2.72
N ALA A 130 13.20 -3.19 -2.97
CA ALA A 130 12.66 -2.49 -4.13
C ALA A 130 12.91 -0.97 -4.06
N TYR A 131 12.74 -0.35 -2.88
CA TYR A 131 13.07 1.07 -2.67
C TYR A 131 14.58 1.34 -2.82
N VAL A 132 15.43 0.48 -2.28
CA VAL A 132 16.90 0.61 -2.40
C VAL A 132 17.32 0.70 -3.86
N GLY A 133 16.77 -0.13 -4.75
CA GLY A 133 17.05 -0.04 -6.18
C GLY A 133 16.74 1.34 -6.77
N VAL A 134 15.59 1.93 -6.42
CA VAL A 134 15.20 3.27 -6.85
C VAL A 134 16.11 4.35 -6.25
N ILE A 135 16.40 4.27 -4.95
CA ILE A 135 17.26 5.22 -4.24
C ILE A 135 18.67 5.24 -4.83
N MET A 136 19.23 4.07 -5.12
CA MET A 136 20.55 3.95 -5.78
C MET A 136 20.56 4.64 -7.14
N MET A 137 19.52 4.44 -7.95
CA MET A 137 19.42 5.04 -9.27
C MET A 137 19.22 6.56 -9.21
N ALA A 138 18.35 7.04 -8.31
CA ALA A 138 18.07 8.46 -8.13
C ALA A 138 19.11 9.20 -7.31
N ARG A 139 19.97 8.49 -6.57
CA ARG A 139 20.95 9.04 -5.61
C ARG A 139 20.33 9.99 -4.58
N SER A 140 19.06 9.80 -4.26
CA SER A 140 18.29 10.66 -3.36
C SER A 140 17.14 9.90 -2.69
N LEU A 141 16.79 10.33 -1.47
CA LEU A 141 15.64 9.88 -0.71
C LEU A 141 14.43 10.83 -0.86
N SER A 142 14.57 11.97 -1.55
CA SER A 142 13.47 12.89 -1.83
C SER A 142 12.56 12.33 -2.93
N THR A 143 11.26 12.38 -2.71
CA THR A 143 10.24 11.97 -3.69
C THR A 143 10.28 12.82 -4.95
N VAL A 144 10.60 14.11 -4.82
CA VAL A 144 10.73 15.04 -5.94
C VAL A 144 11.97 14.72 -6.77
N ALA A 145 13.12 14.51 -6.11
CA ALA A 145 14.36 14.16 -6.81
C ALA A 145 14.24 12.83 -7.57
N VAL A 146 13.52 11.86 -7.03
CA VAL A 146 13.24 10.58 -7.72
C VAL A 146 12.41 10.81 -8.99
N VAL A 147 11.42 11.69 -8.95
CA VAL A 147 10.64 12.06 -10.15
C VAL A 147 11.53 12.76 -11.18
N ASP A 148 12.37 13.69 -10.74
CA ASP A 148 13.28 14.44 -11.62
C ASP A 148 14.32 13.53 -12.29
N ALA A 149 14.81 12.53 -11.57
CA ALA A 149 15.74 11.53 -12.12
C ALA A 149 15.11 10.67 -13.24
N GLN A 150 13.79 10.62 -13.34
CA GLN A 150 13.06 9.86 -14.35
C GLN A 150 12.61 10.70 -15.58
N ARG A 151 13.07 11.93 -15.72
CA ARG A 151 12.68 12.79 -16.86
C ARG A 151 13.09 12.23 -18.22
N GLY A 152 14.20 11.50 -18.30
CA GLY A 152 14.66 10.86 -19.53
C GLY A 152 14.02 9.50 -19.79
N LEU A 153 14.05 8.63 -18.78
CA LEU A 153 13.56 7.26 -18.88
C LEU A 153 12.96 6.84 -17.53
N TRP A 154 11.79 6.24 -17.57
CA TRP A 154 11.12 5.75 -16.36
C TRP A 154 11.85 4.54 -15.76
N PHE A 155 11.92 4.45 -14.45
CA PHE A 155 12.62 3.38 -13.76
C PHE A 155 12.00 2.00 -13.96
N VAL A 156 10.72 1.91 -14.31
CA VAL A 156 10.11 0.62 -14.69
C VAL A 156 10.84 -0.06 -15.85
N VAL A 157 11.44 0.70 -16.77
CA VAL A 157 12.21 0.16 -17.89
C VAL A 157 13.62 -0.28 -17.46
N LEU A 158 14.25 0.50 -16.58
CA LEU A 158 15.61 0.22 -16.10
C LEU A 158 15.65 -0.89 -15.04
N GLN A 159 14.59 -1.04 -14.25
CA GLN A 159 14.51 -2.03 -13.16
C GLN A 159 13.13 -2.70 -13.10
N PRO A 160 12.75 -3.47 -14.13
CA PRO A 160 11.46 -4.14 -14.18
C PRO A 160 11.26 -5.15 -13.04
N LEU A 161 12.36 -5.78 -12.59
CA LEU A 161 12.35 -6.70 -11.46
C LEU A 161 11.99 -5.97 -10.14
N GLY A 162 12.56 -4.78 -9.92
CA GLY A 162 12.23 -3.93 -8.78
C GLY A 162 10.76 -3.49 -8.79
N PHE A 163 10.23 -3.15 -9.97
CA PHE A 163 8.82 -2.81 -10.16
C PHE A 163 7.90 -3.99 -9.83
N LEU A 164 8.22 -5.20 -10.30
CA LEU A 164 7.45 -6.41 -9.99
C LEU A 164 7.45 -6.71 -8.49
N LEU A 165 8.62 -6.61 -7.84
CA LEU A 165 8.75 -6.74 -6.38
C LEU A 165 7.85 -5.73 -5.66
N TYR A 166 7.88 -4.47 -6.10
CA TYR A 166 7.06 -3.41 -5.53
C TYR A 166 5.57 -3.71 -5.66
N VAL A 167 5.11 -4.16 -6.83
CA VAL A 167 3.69 -4.50 -7.06
C VAL A 167 3.24 -5.63 -6.13
N VAL A 168 4.02 -6.70 -6.01
CA VAL A 168 3.68 -7.84 -5.14
C VAL A 168 3.68 -7.43 -3.67
N THR A 169 4.72 -6.75 -3.21
CA THR A 169 4.82 -6.30 -1.81
C THR A 169 3.80 -5.21 -1.47
N GLY A 170 3.46 -4.36 -2.43
CA GLY A 170 2.40 -3.36 -2.30
C GLY A 170 1.00 -3.98 -2.15
N LEU A 171 0.72 -5.11 -2.83
CA LEU A 171 -0.49 -5.90 -2.60
C LEU A 171 -0.52 -6.47 -1.17
N MET A 172 0.60 -6.97 -0.66
CA MET A 172 0.72 -7.42 0.73
C MET A 172 0.45 -6.27 1.70
N GLN A 173 1.12 -5.12 1.51
CA GLN A 173 0.98 -3.94 2.37
C GLN A 173 -0.43 -3.35 2.36
N SER A 174 -1.13 -3.41 1.22
CA SER A 174 -2.50 -2.91 1.09
C SER A 174 -3.57 -3.92 1.50
N TYR A 175 -3.19 -5.12 1.94
CA TYR A 175 -4.11 -6.19 2.33
C TYR A 175 -5.14 -6.51 1.23
N ARG A 176 -4.67 -6.61 -0.03
CA ARG A 176 -5.52 -6.98 -1.16
C ARG A 176 -5.22 -8.40 -1.63
N ALA A 177 -6.17 -8.99 -2.36
CA ALA A 177 -5.96 -10.29 -2.94
C ALA A 177 -4.59 -10.37 -3.66
N PRO A 178 -3.85 -11.47 -3.52
CA PRO A 178 -4.19 -12.73 -2.85
C PRO A 178 -3.90 -12.78 -1.33
N PHE A 179 -3.51 -11.66 -0.69
CA PHE A 179 -2.99 -11.58 0.69
C PHE A 179 -4.06 -11.10 1.69
N LEU A 180 -5.25 -11.70 1.65
CA LEU A 180 -6.43 -11.31 2.46
C LEU A 180 -6.62 -12.13 3.74
N GLU A 181 -5.73 -13.08 4.02
CA GLU A 181 -5.93 -14.03 5.12
C GLU A 181 -6.15 -13.38 6.50
N PRO A 182 -5.51 -12.24 6.86
CA PRO A 182 -5.80 -11.57 8.14
C PRO A 182 -7.28 -11.17 8.32
N PHE A 183 -8.02 -11.05 7.23
CA PHE A 183 -9.45 -10.69 7.22
C PHE A 183 -10.34 -11.82 6.71
N ALA A 184 -9.87 -13.05 6.78
CA ALA A 184 -10.59 -14.22 6.30
C ALA A 184 -11.91 -14.44 7.05
N ALA A 185 -12.89 -15.01 6.35
CA ALA A 185 -14.18 -15.37 6.95
C ALA A 185 -14.06 -16.38 8.10
N SER A 186 -13.01 -17.22 8.09
CA SER A 186 -12.66 -18.15 9.19
C SER A 186 -12.38 -17.46 10.52
N LEU A 187 -11.99 -16.17 10.47
CA LEU A 187 -11.78 -15.30 11.64
C LEU A 187 -12.93 -14.33 11.87
N GLY A 188 -14.14 -14.60 11.32
CA GLY A 188 -15.25 -13.66 11.40
C GLY A 188 -14.99 -12.28 10.76
N GLY A 189 -14.02 -12.20 9.84
CA GLY A 189 -13.54 -10.94 9.27
C GLY A 189 -12.36 -10.33 10.03
N GLY A 190 -11.82 -11.01 11.01
CA GLY A 190 -10.70 -10.55 11.84
C GLY A 190 -11.00 -9.23 12.54
N VAL A 191 -10.03 -8.32 12.52
CA VAL A 191 -10.17 -6.97 13.13
C VAL A 191 -11.33 -6.18 12.53
N LEU A 192 -11.64 -6.36 11.25
CA LEU A 192 -12.72 -5.65 10.57
C LEU A 192 -14.09 -6.22 10.92
N GLY A 193 -14.18 -7.49 11.32
CA GLY A 193 -15.42 -8.15 11.73
C GLY A 193 -16.01 -7.59 13.01
N VAL A 194 -15.19 -7.00 13.87
CA VAL A 194 -15.62 -6.37 15.13
C VAL A 194 -15.87 -4.86 14.98
N ALA A 195 -15.53 -4.28 13.82
CA ALA A 195 -15.73 -2.87 13.57
C ALA A 195 -17.20 -2.57 13.26
N GLY A 196 -17.81 -1.66 13.98
CA GLY A 196 -19.20 -1.22 13.80
C GLY A 196 -19.33 0.30 13.68
N GLY A 197 -20.44 0.77 13.13
CA GLY A 197 -20.78 2.19 13.06
C GLY A 197 -19.69 3.04 12.38
N TRP A 198 -19.26 4.13 13.05
CA TRP A 198 -18.22 5.05 12.52
C TRP A 198 -16.86 4.39 12.33
N SER A 199 -16.50 3.43 13.19
CA SER A 199 -15.23 2.71 13.11
C SER A 199 -15.10 1.92 11.81
N ALA A 200 -16.17 1.25 11.36
CA ALA A 200 -16.20 0.55 10.10
C ALA A 200 -16.01 1.49 8.90
N LEU A 201 -16.60 2.71 8.95
CA LEU A 201 -16.40 3.72 7.90
C LEU A 201 -14.94 4.19 7.86
N VAL A 202 -14.36 4.51 9.02
CA VAL A 202 -12.96 4.96 9.10
C VAL A 202 -12.00 3.88 8.60
N TRP A 203 -12.24 2.60 8.93
CA TRP A 203 -11.46 1.48 8.41
C TRP A 203 -11.54 1.35 6.88
N ARG A 204 -12.74 1.50 6.31
CA ARG A 204 -12.91 1.50 4.84
C ARG A 204 -12.08 2.60 4.19
N VAL A 205 -12.17 3.83 4.72
CA VAL A 205 -11.41 4.97 4.20
C VAL A 205 -9.89 4.75 4.37
N ALA A 206 -9.46 4.27 5.54
CA ALA A 206 -8.05 4.02 5.81
C ALA A 206 -7.48 2.95 4.87
N LEU A 207 -8.13 1.79 4.72
CA LEU A 207 -7.64 0.71 3.86
C LEU A 207 -7.71 1.06 2.35
N ALA A 208 -8.73 1.81 1.92
CA ALA A 208 -8.75 2.36 0.56
C ALA A 208 -7.62 3.39 0.37
N GLY A 209 -7.39 4.21 1.39
CA GLY A 209 -6.29 5.18 1.40
C GLY A 209 -4.90 4.52 1.34
N VAL A 210 -4.69 3.37 2.01
CA VAL A 210 -3.43 2.60 1.89
C VAL A 210 -3.19 2.17 0.45
N LEU A 211 -4.18 1.58 -0.19
CA LEU A 211 -4.06 1.16 -1.58
C LEU A 211 -3.77 2.34 -2.51
N LEU A 212 -4.44 3.48 -2.27
CA LEU A 212 -4.20 4.73 -3.01
C LEU A 212 -2.76 5.21 -2.81
N VAL A 213 -2.28 5.27 -1.58
CA VAL A 213 -0.90 5.72 -1.27
C VAL A 213 0.11 4.77 -1.88
N VAL A 214 -0.05 3.45 -1.73
CA VAL A 214 0.85 2.45 -2.32
C VAL A 214 0.89 2.60 -3.84
N ALA A 215 -0.25 2.75 -4.51
CA ALA A 215 -0.29 2.97 -5.95
C ALA A 215 0.36 4.32 -6.35
N ALA A 216 0.11 5.39 -5.59
CA ALA A 216 0.71 6.71 -5.85
C ALA A 216 2.23 6.71 -5.65
N VAL A 217 2.71 6.06 -4.59
CA VAL A 217 4.16 5.88 -4.37
C VAL A 217 4.78 5.06 -5.50
N GLY A 218 4.15 3.98 -5.94
CA GLY A 218 4.63 3.19 -7.08
C GLY A 218 4.70 4.00 -8.37
N ALA A 219 3.73 4.90 -8.60
CA ALA A 219 3.77 5.84 -9.72
C ALA A 219 4.95 6.82 -9.62
N VAL A 220 5.27 7.31 -8.43
CA VAL A 220 6.44 8.17 -8.17
C VAL A 220 7.74 7.39 -8.37
N LEU A 221 7.84 6.19 -7.80
CA LEU A 221 9.08 5.40 -7.81
C LEU A 221 9.46 4.86 -9.19
N TYR A 222 8.49 4.42 -9.98
CA TYR A 222 8.76 3.65 -11.19
C TYR A 222 8.24 4.28 -12.48
N LEU A 223 7.21 5.14 -12.41
CA LEU A 223 6.54 5.71 -13.57
C LEU A 223 6.79 7.23 -13.73
N GLY A 224 7.71 7.80 -12.94
CA GLY A 224 8.04 9.23 -13.02
C GLY A 224 6.94 10.16 -12.49
N GLY A 225 6.02 9.68 -11.68
CA GLY A 225 5.00 10.51 -11.03
C GLY A 225 4.23 11.44 -11.97
N PRO A 226 4.21 12.77 -11.69
CA PRO A 226 3.52 13.75 -12.51
C PRO A 226 4.19 14.05 -13.86
N SER A 227 5.36 13.45 -14.17
CA SER A 227 6.07 13.69 -15.43
C SER A 227 5.38 12.97 -16.59
N GLY A 228 5.10 13.72 -17.68
CA GLY A 228 4.54 13.14 -18.91
C GLY A 228 4.30 14.21 -19.96
N PRO A 229 4.17 13.82 -21.27
CA PRO A 229 4.13 14.77 -22.37
C PRO A 229 2.73 15.31 -22.57
N TRP A 230 1.82 15.60 -22.65
CA TRP A 230 0.54 16.08 -23.23
C TRP A 230 -0.52 16.46 -22.21
N LEU A 231 -0.52 15.88 -21.01
CA LEU A 231 -1.48 16.18 -19.97
C LEU A 231 -0.83 17.01 -18.86
N PRO A 232 -1.61 17.81 -18.11
CA PRO A 232 -1.09 18.50 -16.93
C PRO A 232 -0.60 17.46 -15.91
N GLY A 233 0.46 17.81 -15.15
CA GLY A 233 1.15 16.85 -14.28
C GLY A 233 0.25 16.14 -13.25
N TRP A 234 -0.75 16.84 -12.71
CA TRP A 234 -1.73 16.22 -11.81
C TRP A 234 -2.57 15.12 -12.51
N ALA A 235 -2.92 15.31 -13.78
CA ALA A 235 -3.68 14.31 -14.54
C ALA A 235 -2.83 13.07 -14.85
N TRP A 236 -1.52 13.26 -15.17
CA TRP A 236 -0.58 12.16 -15.29
C TRP A 236 -0.43 11.38 -14.00
N MET A 237 -0.29 12.08 -12.87
CA MET A 237 -0.18 11.43 -11.57
C MET A 237 -1.43 10.60 -11.25
N LEU A 238 -2.62 11.12 -11.47
CA LEU A 238 -3.87 10.38 -11.28
C LEU A 238 -3.96 9.17 -12.23
N ALA A 239 -3.71 9.36 -13.53
CA ALA A 239 -3.78 8.29 -14.51
C ALA A 239 -2.84 7.13 -14.17
N LYS A 240 -1.58 7.42 -13.79
CA LYS A 240 -0.59 6.41 -13.38
C LYS A 240 -0.98 5.73 -12.08
N THR A 241 -1.44 6.49 -11.09
CA THR A 241 -1.87 5.94 -9.79
C THR A 241 -3.04 4.98 -9.96
N TYR A 242 -4.10 5.40 -10.65
CA TYR A 242 -5.25 4.52 -10.86
C TYR A 242 -4.98 3.40 -11.87
N GLY A 243 -4.12 3.62 -12.85
CA GLY A 243 -3.63 2.58 -13.75
C GLY A 243 -2.85 1.50 -13.00
N LEU A 244 -1.94 1.91 -12.11
CA LEU A 244 -1.19 0.96 -11.28
C LEU A 244 -2.10 0.25 -10.27
N MET A 245 -3.05 0.96 -9.66
CA MET A 245 -4.05 0.36 -8.79
C MET A 245 -4.87 -0.72 -9.52
N ALA A 246 -5.35 -0.42 -10.74
CA ALA A 246 -6.08 -1.38 -11.56
C ALA A 246 -5.22 -2.60 -11.93
N LEU A 247 -3.94 -2.38 -12.26
CA LEU A 247 -2.97 -3.45 -12.49
C LEU A 247 -2.81 -4.33 -11.26
N MET A 248 -2.59 -3.74 -10.08
CA MET A 248 -2.44 -4.46 -8.81
C MET A 248 -3.69 -5.29 -8.49
N LEU A 249 -4.88 -4.69 -8.56
CA LEU A 249 -6.14 -5.39 -8.31
C LEU A 249 -6.39 -6.50 -9.35
N GLY A 250 -6.05 -6.26 -10.60
CA GLY A 250 -6.14 -7.25 -11.68
C GLY A 250 -5.23 -8.45 -11.44
N LEU A 251 -3.95 -8.21 -11.15
CA LEU A 251 -2.98 -9.26 -10.84
C LEU A 251 -3.37 -10.07 -9.59
N GLY A 252 -3.88 -9.39 -8.57
CA GLY A 252 -4.34 -10.05 -7.35
C GLY A 252 -5.44 -11.09 -7.57
N ARG A 253 -6.22 -10.95 -8.64
CA ARG A 253 -7.29 -11.90 -9.00
C ARG A 253 -6.83 -13.13 -9.77
N LEU A 254 -5.69 -13.02 -10.42
CA LEU A 254 -5.13 -14.14 -11.19
C LEU A 254 -4.53 -15.22 -10.30
N VAL A 255 -4.29 -14.90 -9.03
CA VAL A 255 -3.66 -15.79 -8.05
C VAL A 255 -4.70 -16.16 -6.98
N ARG A 256 -4.72 -17.45 -6.59
CA ARG A 256 -5.55 -17.88 -5.47
C ARG A 256 -5.17 -17.18 -4.17
N PRO A 257 -6.10 -17.01 -3.22
CA PRO A 257 -5.75 -16.51 -1.89
C PRO A 257 -4.66 -17.37 -1.25
N LEU A 258 -3.65 -16.69 -0.69
CA LEU A 258 -2.50 -17.30 -0.03
C LEU A 258 -2.68 -17.24 1.48
N SER A 259 -2.28 -18.33 2.15
CA SER A 259 -2.20 -18.36 3.60
C SER A 259 -1.02 -17.53 4.11
N THR A 260 -1.05 -17.14 5.39
CA THR A 260 0.06 -16.41 6.04
C THR A 260 1.38 -17.20 5.93
N ALA A 261 1.34 -18.51 6.08
CA ALA A 261 2.53 -19.37 5.93
C ALA A 261 3.08 -19.36 4.49
N GLU A 262 2.19 -19.45 3.50
CA GLU A 262 2.58 -19.37 2.08
C GLU A 262 3.11 -17.96 1.73
N THR A 263 2.52 -16.91 2.29
CA THR A 263 2.97 -15.52 2.10
C THR A 263 4.38 -15.33 2.67
N LEU A 264 4.66 -15.83 3.88
CA LEU A 264 6.01 -15.84 4.46
C LEU A 264 6.98 -16.65 3.61
N ALA A 265 6.60 -17.86 3.19
CA ALA A 265 7.44 -18.70 2.34
C ALA A 265 7.76 -18.03 0.99
N LEU A 266 6.78 -17.39 0.36
CA LEU A 266 6.97 -16.61 -0.87
C LEU A 266 7.98 -15.48 -0.66
N SER A 267 7.83 -14.73 0.42
CA SER A 267 8.73 -13.63 0.75
C SER A 267 10.17 -14.09 0.95
N TRP A 268 10.38 -15.03 1.87
CA TRP A 268 11.72 -15.44 2.27
C TRP A 268 12.44 -16.25 1.20
N LYS A 269 11.72 -17.11 0.47
CA LYS A 269 12.33 -18.01 -0.53
C LYS A 269 12.47 -17.39 -1.91
N ILE A 270 11.63 -16.42 -2.25
CA ILE A 270 11.55 -15.87 -3.61
C ILE A 270 11.78 -14.36 -3.62
N LEU A 271 10.96 -13.56 -2.90
CA LEU A 271 11.01 -12.11 -3.05
C LEU A 271 12.29 -11.49 -2.50
N ILE A 272 12.81 -11.95 -1.38
CA ILE A 272 14.07 -11.45 -0.80
C ILE A 272 15.25 -11.78 -1.72
N PRO A 273 15.48 -13.02 -2.17
CA PRO A 273 16.53 -13.31 -3.16
C PRO A 273 16.42 -12.51 -4.45
N LEU A 274 15.19 -12.37 -4.99
CA LEU A 274 14.96 -11.53 -6.18
C LEU A 274 15.26 -10.06 -5.91
N GLY A 275 14.94 -9.56 -4.72
CA GLY A 275 15.28 -8.20 -4.30
C GLY A 275 16.77 -7.95 -4.25
N LEU A 276 17.55 -8.90 -3.72
CA LEU A 276 19.00 -8.83 -3.72
C LEU A 276 19.57 -8.84 -5.15
N VAL A 277 19.05 -9.71 -6.02
CA VAL A 277 19.40 -9.72 -7.44
C VAL A 277 19.08 -8.37 -8.09
N ASN A 278 17.92 -7.77 -7.81
CA ASN A 278 17.56 -6.45 -8.33
C ASN A 278 18.57 -5.37 -7.91
N VAL A 279 18.98 -5.35 -6.64
CA VAL A 279 19.96 -4.37 -6.11
C VAL A 279 21.31 -4.55 -6.81
N LEU A 280 21.76 -5.80 -7.02
CA LEU A 280 23.00 -6.07 -7.75
C LEU A 280 22.93 -5.66 -9.22
N LEU A 281 21.80 -5.94 -9.92
CA LEU A 281 21.59 -5.51 -11.29
C LEU A 281 21.60 -3.99 -11.43
N VAL A 282 20.91 -3.28 -10.55
CA VAL A 282 20.90 -1.81 -10.51
C VAL A 282 22.30 -1.26 -10.26
N GLY A 283 23.05 -1.84 -9.31
CA GLY A 283 24.44 -1.47 -9.08
C GLY A 283 25.32 -1.67 -10.31
N GLY A 284 25.15 -2.79 -11.03
CA GLY A 284 25.83 -3.06 -12.30
C GLY A 284 25.49 -2.03 -13.38
N LEU A 285 24.21 -1.66 -13.54
CA LEU A 285 23.80 -0.63 -14.50
C LEU A 285 24.44 0.73 -14.20
N ILE A 286 24.52 1.12 -12.93
CA ILE A 286 25.15 2.37 -12.51
C ILE A 286 26.66 2.36 -12.84
N LEU A 287 27.35 1.23 -12.60
CA LEU A 287 28.77 1.09 -12.94
C LEU A 287 29.05 1.13 -14.46
N LEU A 288 28.10 0.69 -15.27
CA LEU A 288 28.14 0.78 -16.73
C LEU A 288 27.79 2.18 -17.27
N GLY A 289 27.52 3.16 -16.39
CA GLY A 289 27.12 4.49 -16.80
C GLY A 289 25.67 4.57 -17.31
N VAL A 290 24.83 3.58 -17.01
CA VAL A 290 23.40 3.58 -17.39
C VAL A 290 22.60 4.13 -16.20
N GLY A 291 22.13 5.37 -16.31
CA GLY A 291 21.33 5.98 -15.27
C GLY A 291 21.17 7.48 -15.44
N PRO A 292 20.32 8.13 -14.62
CA PRO A 292 20.16 9.58 -14.64
C PRO A 292 21.48 10.27 -14.25
N GLY A 293 22.05 11.05 -15.17
CA GLY A 293 23.30 11.80 -14.95
C GLY A 293 24.58 10.98 -15.20
N ALA A 294 24.51 9.96 -16.04
CA ALA A 294 25.68 9.30 -16.64
C ALA A 294 26.21 10.08 -17.85
#